data_b843654fb4708dccc65eb09e6e11d5c5
#
_entry.id   b843654fb4708dccc65eb09e6e11d5c5
#
_cell.length_a   1.000
_cell.length_b   1.000
_cell.length_c   1.000
_cell.angle_alpha   90.00
_cell.angle_beta   90.00
_cell.angle_gamma   90.00
#
_symmetry.space_group_name_H-M   'P 1'
#
loop_
_entity.id
_entity.type
_entity.pdbx_description
1 polymer ?
#
loop_
_entity_poly.entity_id
_entity_poly.type
_entity_poly.pdbx_seq_one_letter_code
_entity_poly.pdbx_strand_id
1 'polypeptide(L)'
;MTGADGTYDYKAMAAGIVLAGGEGMGNLLPVVEKELLHYRILDAMMREGFFSSLVFQGGTSLRLCHGSPRYSEDLDFAGGTSFDMDTLKGLGSCISDSLSGMGDDVTVRVKEPRPDADGLTRRWRIAIRTAGQRKDLPSQTIKLEVASIPAYEPQHRPALVNYPMFPALSGQIILDVESPTEILADKLLSYACASHLRRRDLWDMCWLASRGDVDSRRAMELAELKSSDYGEEGLWADRADRVAGVADVIGSDAFADEMRRFLPAGLMT
;
A
#
# COMPACT_ATOMS: atom_id res chain seq x y z
N MET A 1 0.95 -20.18 14.52
CA MET A 1 0.22 -21.20 15.31
C MET A 1 -1.23 -21.14 14.86
N THR A 2 -1.73 -22.20 14.27
CA THR A 2 -3.16 -22.36 13.98
C THR A 2 -3.84 -22.75 15.26
N GLY A 3 -4.94 -22.08 15.64
CA GLY A 3 -5.87 -22.58 16.62
C GLY A 3 -6.42 -23.95 16.16
N ALA A 4 -6.97 -24.75 17.07
CA ALA A 4 -7.50 -26.08 16.79
C ALA A 4 -8.65 -26.09 15.76
N ASP A 5 -9.17 -24.92 15.39
CA ASP A 5 -10.28 -24.66 14.47
C ASP A 5 -9.84 -24.02 13.12
N GLY A 6 -8.52 -23.94 12.86
CA GLY A 6 -8.00 -23.35 11.61
C GLY A 6 -7.96 -21.81 11.60
N THR A 7 -8.31 -21.15 12.72
CA THR A 7 -8.17 -19.69 12.85
C THR A 7 -6.72 -19.30 13.05
N TYR A 8 -6.28 -18.26 12.34
CA TYR A 8 -4.92 -17.70 12.48
C TYR A 8 -4.94 -16.55 13.49
N ASP A 9 -4.24 -16.70 14.59
CA ASP A 9 -3.94 -15.59 15.50
C ASP A 9 -2.89 -14.67 14.82
N TYR A 10 -3.38 -13.72 14.00
CA TYR A 10 -2.51 -12.81 13.25
C TYR A 10 -1.70 -11.87 14.19
N LYS A 11 -2.15 -11.60 15.43
CA LYS A 11 -1.38 -10.83 16.42
C LYS A 11 -0.19 -11.63 16.93
N ALA A 12 -0.42 -12.89 17.25
CA ALA A 12 0.69 -13.79 17.61
C ALA A 12 1.65 -13.95 16.43
N MET A 13 1.14 -14.00 15.18
CA MET A 13 1.96 -14.01 13.98
C MET A 13 2.80 -12.73 13.85
N ALA A 14 2.20 -11.56 13.98
CA ALA A 14 2.91 -10.28 13.90
C ALA A 14 3.97 -10.15 15.00
N ALA A 15 3.63 -10.52 16.23
CA ALA A 15 4.58 -10.54 17.34
C ALA A 15 5.75 -11.50 17.07
N GLY A 16 5.47 -12.69 16.53
CA GLY A 16 6.49 -13.66 16.13
C GLY A 16 7.43 -13.14 15.03
N ILE A 17 6.90 -12.42 14.03
CA ILE A 17 7.68 -11.77 12.97
C ILE A 17 8.63 -10.73 13.58
N VAL A 18 8.10 -9.85 14.42
CA VAL A 18 8.86 -8.79 15.06
C VAL A 18 9.96 -9.38 15.96
N LEU A 19 9.65 -10.41 16.72
CA LEU A 19 10.62 -11.10 17.58
C LEU A 19 11.74 -11.77 16.76
N ALA A 20 11.38 -12.45 15.67
CA ALA A 20 12.34 -13.10 14.78
C ALA A 20 13.24 -12.11 14.02
N GLY A 21 12.75 -10.91 13.78
CA GLY A 21 13.49 -9.83 13.11
C GLY A 21 14.54 -9.13 13.98
N GLY A 22 14.56 -9.42 15.29
CA GLY A 22 15.59 -8.94 16.23
C GLY A 22 15.40 -7.50 16.71
N GLU A 23 16.49 -6.90 17.21
CA GLU A 23 16.48 -5.54 17.74
C GLU A 23 16.06 -4.51 16.71
N GLY A 24 15.22 -3.55 17.11
CA GLY A 24 14.72 -2.47 16.27
C GLY A 24 13.41 -2.77 15.52
N MET A 25 12.92 -4.02 15.53
CA MET A 25 11.65 -4.38 14.90
C MET A 25 10.42 -4.03 15.75
N GLY A 26 10.57 -3.76 17.04
CA GLY A 26 9.44 -3.50 17.96
C GLY A 26 8.52 -2.37 17.51
N ASN A 27 9.10 -1.30 16.95
CA ASN A 27 8.36 -0.15 16.44
C ASN A 27 7.55 -0.47 15.16
N LEU A 28 7.86 -1.58 14.49
CA LEU A 28 7.21 -2.01 13.25
C LEU A 28 5.98 -2.89 13.47
N LEU A 29 5.68 -3.30 14.73
CA LEU A 29 4.54 -4.16 15.01
C LEU A 29 3.22 -3.67 14.36
N PRO A 30 2.84 -2.39 14.43
CA PRO A 30 1.58 -1.93 13.82
C PRO A 30 1.55 -2.08 12.30
N VAL A 31 2.68 -1.87 11.60
CA VAL A 31 2.75 -1.98 10.14
C VAL A 31 2.92 -3.42 9.69
N VAL A 32 3.53 -4.29 10.49
CA VAL A 32 3.56 -5.75 10.28
C VAL A 32 2.13 -6.33 10.38
N GLU A 33 1.37 -5.93 11.41
CA GLU A 33 -0.04 -6.31 11.55
C GLU A 33 -0.84 -5.91 10.32
N LYS A 34 -0.66 -4.67 9.81
CA LYS A 34 -1.33 -4.20 8.59
C LYS A 34 -0.95 -5.03 7.37
N GLU A 35 0.33 -5.35 7.20
CA GLU A 35 0.78 -6.15 6.05
C GLU A 35 0.14 -7.55 6.05
N LEU A 36 -0.02 -8.17 7.22
CA LEU A 36 -0.75 -9.45 7.32
C LEU A 36 -2.22 -9.31 6.88
N LEU A 37 -2.86 -8.21 7.25
CA LEU A 37 -4.23 -7.88 6.81
C LEU A 37 -4.30 -7.59 5.30
N HIS A 38 -3.27 -6.94 4.73
CA HIS A 38 -3.19 -6.73 3.27
C HIS A 38 -3.22 -8.06 2.50
N TYR A 39 -2.44 -9.06 2.91
CA TYR A 39 -2.47 -10.38 2.26
C TYR A 39 -3.88 -11.00 2.29
N ARG A 40 -4.60 -10.88 3.40
CA ARG A 40 -5.98 -11.41 3.52
C ARG A 40 -6.95 -10.66 2.61
N ILE A 41 -6.86 -9.34 2.55
CA ILE A 41 -7.71 -8.52 1.69
C ILE A 41 -7.43 -8.85 0.22
N LEU A 42 -6.16 -8.89 -0.18
CA LEU A 42 -5.77 -9.16 -1.56
C LEU A 42 -6.16 -10.59 -2.00
N ASP A 43 -5.99 -11.60 -1.13
CA ASP A 43 -6.44 -12.98 -1.41
C ASP A 43 -7.96 -13.04 -1.61
N ALA A 44 -8.74 -12.37 -0.77
CA ALA A 44 -10.19 -12.30 -0.91
C ALA A 44 -10.60 -11.60 -2.21
N MET A 45 -9.99 -10.46 -2.52
CA MET A 45 -10.25 -9.73 -3.77
C MET A 45 -9.93 -10.57 -5.01
N MET A 46 -8.83 -11.33 -4.97
CA MET A 46 -8.46 -12.23 -6.06
C MET A 46 -9.48 -13.33 -6.27
N ARG A 47 -9.90 -13.99 -5.19
CA ARG A 47 -10.88 -15.10 -5.25
C ARG A 47 -12.23 -14.67 -5.81
N GLU A 48 -12.64 -13.45 -5.50
CA GLU A 48 -13.91 -12.86 -5.99
C GLU A 48 -13.77 -12.15 -7.35
N GLY A 49 -12.56 -12.15 -7.94
CA GLY A 49 -12.32 -11.64 -9.29
C GLY A 49 -12.25 -10.11 -9.41
N PHE A 50 -12.07 -9.37 -8.31
CA PHE A 50 -12.02 -7.90 -8.33
C PHE A 50 -10.79 -7.32 -9.04
N PHE A 51 -9.76 -8.13 -9.35
CA PHE A 51 -8.55 -7.65 -10.05
C PHE A 51 -8.69 -7.58 -11.57
N SER A 52 -9.81 -7.98 -12.16
CA SER A 52 -9.99 -7.99 -13.61
C SER A 52 -9.85 -6.61 -14.29
N SER A 53 -9.98 -5.52 -13.52
CA SER A 53 -9.93 -4.14 -14.01
C SER A 53 -9.06 -3.22 -13.14
N LEU A 54 -8.30 -3.79 -12.20
CA LEU A 54 -7.50 -3.03 -11.26
C LEU A 54 -6.01 -3.30 -11.46
N VAL A 55 -5.20 -2.24 -11.48
CA VAL A 55 -3.74 -2.33 -11.46
C VAL A 55 -3.25 -1.81 -10.11
N PHE A 56 -2.52 -2.65 -9.39
CA PHE A 56 -2.00 -2.34 -8.06
C PHE A 56 -0.85 -1.34 -8.16
N GLN A 57 -0.90 -0.27 -7.37
CA GLN A 57 0.06 0.82 -7.41
C GLN A 57 0.50 1.24 -6.00
N GLY A 58 1.39 2.20 -5.91
CA GLY A 58 1.76 2.86 -4.66
C GLY A 58 2.75 2.08 -3.79
N GLY A 59 2.86 2.49 -2.52
CA GLY A 59 3.89 1.98 -1.60
C GLY A 59 3.71 0.51 -1.22
N THR A 60 2.47 0.02 -1.14
CA THR A 60 2.21 -1.37 -0.78
C THR A 60 2.51 -2.30 -1.96
N SER A 61 2.30 -1.86 -3.21
CA SER A 61 2.72 -2.61 -4.39
C SER A 61 4.25 -2.73 -4.46
N LEU A 62 4.99 -1.66 -4.13
CA LEU A 62 6.45 -1.73 -4.01
C LEU A 62 6.88 -2.78 -2.98
N ARG A 63 6.23 -2.81 -1.83
CA ARG A 63 6.54 -3.76 -0.75
C ARG A 63 6.21 -5.19 -1.13
N LEU A 64 5.00 -5.44 -1.63
CA LEU A 64 4.50 -6.79 -1.84
C LEU A 64 4.87 -7.38 -3.20
N CYS A 65 5.17 -6.56 -4.21
CA CYS A 65 5.41 -7.08 -5.57
C CYS A 65 6.80 -6.76 -6.13
N HIS A 66 7.48 -5.74 -5.57
CA HIS A 66 8.79 -5.30 -6.05
C HIS A 66 9.93 -5.43 -5.04
N GLY A 67 9.64 -5.92 -3.81
CA GLY A 67 10.64 -6.23 -2.79
C GLY A 67 11.18 -5.01 -2.04
N SER A 68 10.44 -3.90 -2.00
CA SER A 68 10.81 -2.76 -1.16
C SER A 68 10.85 -3.18 0.32
N PRO A 69 11.91 -2.83 1.06
CA PRO A 69 11.97 -3.15 2.48
C PRO A 69 11.08 -2.23 3.34
N ARG A 70 10.59 -1.11 2.79
CA ARG A 70 9.73 -0.18 3.51
C ARG A 70 8.31 -0.70 3.62
N TYR A 71 7.80 -0.77 4.84
CA TYR A 71 6.40 -1.08 5.10
C TYR A 71 5.47 0.02 4.61
N SER A 72 4.27 -0.35 4.23
CA SER A 72 3.21 0.55 3.78
C SER A 72 1.88 0.25 4.46
N GLU A 73 0.91 1.16 4.34
CA GLU A 73 -0.29 1.10 5.18
C GLU A 73 -1.59 0.99 4.39
N ASP A 74 -1.63 1.51 3.17
CA ASP A 74 -2.84 1.64 2.36
C ASP A 74 -2.73 0.77 1.09
N LEU A 75 -3.84 0.45 0.46
CA LEU A 75 -3.94 -0.31 -0.78
C LEU A 75 -4.44 0.62 -1.89
N ASP A 76 -3.60 0.90 -2.88
CA ASP A 76 -3.87 1.83 -3.94
C ASP A 76 -3.96 1.11 -5.29
N PHE A 77 -4.94 1.47 -6.11
CA PHE A 77 -5.17 0.87 -7.43
C PHE A 77 -5.50 1.93 -8.48
N ALA A 78 -5.03 1.72 -9.71
CA ALA A 78 -5.53 2.36 -10.90
C ALA A 78 -6.68 1.52 -11.48
N GLY A 79 -7.82 2.13 -11.72
CA GLY A 79 -9.03 1.48 -12.25
C GLY A 79 -9.26 1.73 -13.74
N GLY A 80 -8.37 2.49 -14.40
CA GLY A 80 -8.55 2.91 -15.78
C GLY A 80 -9.47 4.13 -15.93
N THR A 81 -9.40 4.78 -17.08
CA THR A 81 -10.20 6.00 -17.39
C THR A 81 -11.71 5.74 -17.44
N SER A 82 -12.11 4.51 -17.72
CA SER A 82 -13.53 4.08 -17.78
C SER A 82 -13.97 3.35 -16.51
N PHE A 83 -13.31 3.61 -15.38
CA PHE A 83 -13.61 2.92 -14.14
C PHE A 83 -15.06 3.14 -13.70
N ASP A 84 -15.77 2.02 -13.52
CA ASP A 84 -17.15 1.99 -13.03
C ASP A 84 -17.21 1.33 -11.64
N MET A 85 -17.84 2.01 -10.70
CA MET A 85 -18.04 1.52 -9.33
C MET A 85 -18.81 0.21 -9.26
N ASP A 86 -19.67 -0.07 -10.26
CA ASP A 86 -20.44 -1.33 -10.30
C ASP A 86 -19.53 -2.56 -10.46
N THR A 87 -18.33 -2.41 -11.02
CA THR A 87 -17.32 -3.48 -11.11
C THR A 87 -16.81 -3.92 -9.73
N LEU A 88 -16.91 -3.05 -8.73
CA LEU A 88 -16.50 -3.32 -7.34
C LEU A 88 -17.69 -3.48 -6.39
N LYS A 89 -18.89 -3.74 -6.94
CA LYS A 89 -20.06 -4.02 -6.12
C LYS A 89 -19.82 -5.25 -5.25
N GLY A 90 -20.04 -5.11 -3.95
CA GLY A 90 -19.79 -6.19 -2.99
C GLY A 90 -18.37 -6.25 -2.42
N LEU A 91 -17.44 -5.40 -2.88
CA LEU A 91 -16.07 -5.36 -2.36
C LEU A 91 -16.03 -5.16 -0.84
N GLY A 92 -16.85 -4.25 -0.30
CA GLY A 92 -16.93 -4.01 1.13
C GLY A 92 -17.36 -5.24 1.93
N SER A 93 -18.34 -5.98 1.44
CA SER A 93 -18.79 -7.24 2.05
C SER A 93 -17.72 -8.33 1.96
N CYS A 94 -17.12 -8.53 0.79
CA CYS A 94 -16.01 -9.47 0.57
C CYS A 94 -14.89 -9.25 1.59
N ILE A 95 -14.42 -8.01 1.75
CA ILE A 95 -13.37 -7.65 2.72
C ILE A 95 -13.84 -7.91 4.16
N SER A 96 -15.05 -7.48 4.50
CA SER A 96 -15.62 -7.66 5.84
C SER A 96 -15.69 -9.14 6.23
N ASP A 97 -16.19 -9.98 5.34
CA ASP A 97 -16.37 -11.42 5.57
C ASP A 97 -15.01 -12.12 5.70
N SER A 98 -14.07 -11.79 4.81
CA SER A 98 -12.72 -12.36 4.86
C SER A 98 -11.99 -12.04 6.16
N LEU A 99 -12.07 -10.81 6.64
CA LEU A 99 -11.39 -10.38 7.85
C LEU A 99 -12.13 -10.83 9.13
N SER A 100 -13.46 -10.86 9.14
CA SER A 100 -14.25 -11.37 10.27
C SER A 100 -14.01 -12.85 10.53
N GLY A 101 -13.69 -13.62 9.51
CA GLY A 101 -13.29 -15.03 9.63
C GLY A 101 -11.92 -15.27 10.29
N MET A 102 -11.20 -14.22 10.71
CA MET A 102 -9.91 -14.35 11.38
C MET A 102 -9.97 -14.67 12.87
N GLY A 103 -11.16 -14.60 13.49
CA GLY A 103 -11.40 -14.95 14.89
C GLY A 103 -12.62 -14.25 15.48
N ASP A 104 -13.17 -14.84 16.54
CA ASP A 104 -14.41 -14.36 17.19
C ASP A 104 -14.29 -12.95 17.78
N ASP A 105 -13.09 -12.52 18.13
CA ASP A 105 -12.80 -11.20 18.70
C ASP A 105 -12.52 -10.12 17.62
N VAL A 106 -12.58 -10.47 16.34
CA VAL A 106 -12.32 -9.53 15.24
C VAL A 106 -13.61 -8.83 14.83
N THR A 107 -13.61 -7.52 14.92
CA THR A 107 -14.73 -6.69 14.43
C THR A 107 -14.25 -5.84 13.27
N VAL A 108 -14.93 -5.96 12.13
CA VAL A 108 -14.61 -5.23 10.90
C VAL A 108 -15.74 -4.28 10.56
N ARG A 109 -15.39 -3.05 10.20
CA ARG A 109 -16.32 -2.08 9.63
C ARG A 109 -15.72 -1.51 8.35
N VAL A 110 -16.37 -1.75 7.24
CA VAL A 110 -16.02 -1.15 5.97
C VAL A 110 -16.96 0.03 5.70
N LYS A 111 -16.37 1.21 5.51
CA LYS A 111 -17.08 2.38 5.01
C LYS A 111 -16.79 2.52 3.53
N GLU A 112 -17.80 2.33 2.72
CA GLU A 112 -17.74 2.47 1.27
C GLU A 112 -17.68 3.93 0.82
N PRO A 113 -17.15 4.23 -0.37
CA PRO A 113 -17.23 5.56 -0.97
C PRO A 113 -18.70 5.95 -1.22
N ARG A 114 -18.98 7.25 -1.25
CA ARG A 114 -20.32 7.72 -1.62
C ARG A 114 -20.54 7.50 -3.12
N PRO A 115 -21.73 7.09 -3.55
CA PRO A 115 -22.02 6.89 -4.98
C PRO A 115 -21.86 8.17 -5.81
N ASP A 116 -22.18 9.32 -5.21
CA ASP A 116 -22.14 10.67 -5.79
C ASP A 116 -20.86 11.44 -5.44
N ALA A 117 -19.81 10.73 -4.98
CA ALA A 117 -18.55 11.38 -4.66
C ALA A 117 -17.89 11.95 -5.91
N ASP A 118 -17.65 13.25 -5.91
CA ASP A 118 -16.85 13.91 -6.94
C ASP A 118 -15.37 13.54 -6.83
N GLY A 119 -14.67 13.62 -7.96
CA GLY A 119 -13.24 13.40 -8.04
C GLY A 119 -12.85 12.03 -8.59
N LEU A 120 -11.56 11.91 -8.88
CA LEU A 120 -10.98 10.76 -9.57
C LEU A 120 -10.82 9.52 -8.67
N THR A 121 -10.85 9.68 -7.34
CA THR A 121 -10.52 8.59 -6.42
C THR A 121 -11.74 8.13 -5.62
N ARG A 122 -11.95 6.83 -5.58
CA ARG A 122 -12.94 6.17 -4.71
C ARG A 122 -12.21 5.52 -3.54
N ARG A 123 -12.71 5.72 -2.31
CA ARG A 123 -12.01 5.32 -1.09
C ARG A 123 -12.90 4.50 -0.18
N TRP A 124 -12.51 3.24 0.07
CA TRP A 124 -13.01 2.40 1.15
C TRP A 124 -12.15 2.61 2.39
N ARG A 125 -12.78 2.71 3.53
CA ARG A 125 -12.07 2.78 4.82
C ARG A 125 -12.44 1.55 5.64
N ILE A 126 -11.44 0.72 5.89
CA ILE A 126 -11.57 -0.56 6.58
C ILE A 126 -11.05 -0.36 8.00
N ALA A 127 -11.94 -0.36 8.99
CA ALA A 127 -11.58 -0.27 10.40
C ALA A 127 -11.68 -1.66 11.03
N ILE A 128 -10.58 -2.12 11.64
CA ILE A 128 -10.45 -3.48 12.15
C ILE A 128 -10.10 -3.39 13.65
N ARG A 129 -10.91 -4.00 14.49
CA ARG A 129 -10.63 -4.22 15.91
C ARG A 129 -10.43 -5.69 16.14
N THR A 130 -9.40 -6.02 16.88
CA THR A 130 -8.91 -7.38 17.08
C THR A 130 -8.97 -7.83 18.53
N ALA A 131 -9.65 -7.05 19.37
CA ALA A 131 -10.03 -7.37 20.73
C ALA A 131 -11.39 -6.69 20.94
N GLY A 132 -12.45 -7.29 20.40
CA GLY A 132 -13.78 -6.69 20.30
C GLY A 132 -14.35 -6.19 21.64
N GLN A 133 -13.94 -6.79 22.76
CA GLN A 133 -14.34 -6.39 24.11
C GLN A 133 -13.48 -5.27 24.72
N ARG A 134 -12.30 -4.97 24.15
CA ARG A 134 -11.33 -3.98 24.65
C ARG A 134 -11.45 -2.69 23.82
N LYS A 135 -12.37 -1.80 24.21
CA LYS A 135 -12.60 -0.50 23.56
C LYS A 135 -11.42 0.48 23.73
N ASP A 136 -10.55 0.21 24.68
CA ASP A 136 -9.34 0.99 24.98
C ASP A 136 -8.18 0.69 24.02
N LEU A 137 -8.23 -0.41 23.26
CA LEU A 137 -7.21 -0.70 22.27
C LEU A 137 -7.49 0.01 20.94
N PRO A 138 -6.44 0.56 20.29
CA PRO A 138 -6.59 1.24 19.01
C PRO A 138 -7.06 0.27 17.93
N SER A 139 -7.94 0.74 17.04
CA SER A 139 -8.32 0.03 15.83
C SER A 139 -7.29 0.27 14.73
N GLN A 140 -6.95 -0.77 13.99
CA GLN A 140 -6.22 -0.62 12.74
C GLN A 140 -7.16 -0.02 11.68
N THR A 141 -6.63 0.87 10.86
CA THR A 141 -7.37 1.42 9.71
C THR A 141 -6.53 1.23 8.46
N ILE A 142 -7.13 0.62 7.44
CA ILE A 142 -6.58 0.47 6.11
C ILE A 142 -7.48 1.27 5.16
N LYS A 143 -6.87 2.07 4.28
CA LYS A 143 -7.58 2.66 3.15
C LYS A 143 -7.33 1.81 1.92
N LEU A 144 -8.38 1.55 1.17
CA LEU A 144 -8.31 1.02 -0.18
C LEU A 144 -8.80 2.13 -1.11
N GLU A 145 -7.94 2.55 -2.02
CA GLU A 145 -8.24 3.64 -2.95
C GLU A 145 -8.17 3.12 -4.38
N VAL A 146 -9.15 3.49 -5.18
CA VAL A 146 -9.16 3.23 -6.62
C VAL A 146 -9.29 4.55 -7.34
N ALA A 147 -8.27 4.89 -8.13
CA ALA A 147 -8.24 6.09 -8.95
C ALA A 147 -8.72 5.77 -10.38
N SER A 148 -9.58 6.62 -10.93
CA SER A 148 -10.07 6.53 -12.30
C SER A 148 -9.04 7.08 -13.28
N ILE A 149 -7.85 6.50 -13.28
CA ILE A 149 -6.70 6.83 -14.13
C ILE A 149 -6.15 5.57 -14.78
N PRO A 150 -5.48 5.68 -15.94
CA PRO A 150 -4.84 4.55 -16.57
C PRO A 150 -3.55 4.15 -15.82
N ALA A 151 -3.18 2.86 -15.90
CA ALA A 151 -1.83 2.40 -15.73
C ALA A 151 -1.22 2.20 -17.12
N TYR A 152 -0.03 2.72 -17.34
CA TYR A 152 0.64 2.73 -18.65
C TYR A 152 1.54 1.52 -18.89
N GLU A 153 2.14 0.99 -17.82
CA GLU A 153 3.10 -0.12 -17.88
C GLU A 153 2.78 -1.21 -16.86
N PRO A 154 1.56 -1.81 -16.90
CA PRO A 154 1.20 -2.87 -15.98
C PRO A 154 2.03 -4.13 -16.23
N GLN A 155 2.43 -4.78 -15.13
CA GLN A 155 3.17 -6.04 -15.12
C GLN A 155 2.40 -7.08 -14.33
N HIS A 156 2.30 -8.29 -14.86
CA HIS A 156 1.70 -9.41 -14.14
C HIS A 156 2.69 -10.00 -13.14
N ARG A 157 2.43 -9.90 -11.83
CA ARG A 157 3.35 -10.31 -10.78
C ARG A 157 2.66 -11.06 -9.63
N PRO A 158 3.33 -12.06 -9.05
CA PRO A 158 2.89 -12.63 -7.78
C PRO A 158 3.23 -11.67 -6.63
N ALA A 159 2.37 -11.65 -5.61
CA ALA A 159 2.73 -11.06 -4.33
C ALA A 159 3.85 -11.88 -3.65
N LEU A 160 4.87 -11.21 -3.17
CA LEU A 160 6.00 -11.81 -2.47
C LEU A 160 5.57 -12.27 -1.08
N VAL A 161 6.04 -13.42 -0.64
CA VAL A 161 5.86 -13.90 0.73
C VAL A 161 7.00 -13.37 1.58
N ASN A 162 6.75 -12.24 2.25
CA ASN A 162 7.76 -11.59 3.10
C ASN A 162 8.02 -12.34 4.42
N TYR A 163 7.19 -13.33 4.74
CA TYR A 163 7.24 -14.08 6.01
C TYR A 163 7.23 -15.59 5.78
N PRO A 164 8.37 -16.19 5.40
CA PRO A 164 8.45 -17.62 5.04
C PRO A 164 8.01 -18.59 6.15
N MET A 165 8.06 -18.13 7.42
CA MET A 165 7.62 -18.91 8.57
C MET A 165 6.09 -19.08 8.65
N PHE A 166 5.32 -18.36 7.83
CA PHE A 166 3.87 -18.44 7.76
C PHE A 166 3.41 -18.86 6.35
N PRO A 167 3.58 -20.13 5.96
CA PRO A 167 3.24 -20.62 4.63
C PRO A 167 1.76 -20.46 4.25
N ALA A 168 0.88 -20.26 5.22
CA ALA A 168 -0.53 -20.00 4.95
C ALA A 168 -0.81 -18.65 4.27
N LEU A 169 0.17 -17.72 4.29
CA LEU A 169 0.13 -16.49 3.50
C LEU A 169 0.59 -16.72 2.05
N SER A 170 1.10 -17.93 1.74
CA SER A 170 1.69 -18.30 0.45
C SER A 170 0.69 -18.66 -0.65
N GLY A 171 -0.59 -18.31 -0.50
CA GLY A 171 -1.50 -18.29 -1.65
C GLY A 171 -0.85 -17.50 -2.78
N GLN A 172 -0.86 -18.03 -4.00
CA GLN A 172 -0.34 -17.29 -5.15
C GLN A 172 -1.32 -16.17 -5.50
N ILE A 173 -1.18 -15.04 -4.80
CA ILE A 173 -1.91 -13.82 -5.15
C ILE A 173 -1.21 -13.25 -6.37
N ILE A 174 -1.87 -13.28 -7.51
CA ILE A 174 -1.34 -12.73 -8.77
C ILE A 174 -2.10 -11.45 -9.09
N LEU A 175 -1.36 -10.39 -9.39
CA LEU A 175 -1.87 -9.05 -9.59
C LEU A 175 -1.30 -8.44 -10.86
N ASP A 176 -2.07 -7.59 -11.52
CA ASP A 176 -1.52 -6.58 -12.39
C ASP A 176 -1.02 -5.43 -11.52
N VAL A 177 0.25 -5.06 -11.72
CA VAL A 177 0.99 -4.09 -10.88
C VAL A 177 1.71 -3.12 -11.79
N GLU A 178 1.70 -1.85 -11.48
CA GLU A 178 2.51 -0.87 -12.19
C GLU A 178 4.00 -1.25 -12.17
N SER A 179 4.71 -0.95 -13.26
CA SER A 179 6.16 -1.12 -13.31
C SER A 179 6.87 -0.25 -12.26
N PRO A 180 8.06 -0.62 -11.78
CA PRO A 180 8.83 0.24 -10.90
C PRO A 180 9.10 1.64 -11.48
N THR A 181 9.24 1.73 -12.81
CA THR A 181 9.40 2.99 -13.53
C THR A 181 8.14 3.85 -13.44
N GLU A 182 6.96 3.25 -13.63
CA GLU A 182 5.69 3.95 -13.52
C GLU A 182 5.40 4.38 -12.09
N ILE A 183 5.68 3.52 -11.09
CA ILE A 183 5.53 3.90 -9.68
C ILE A 183 6.46 5.07 -9.32
N LEU A 184 7.67 5.14 -9.91
CA LEU A 184 8.53 6.31 -9.73
C LEU A 184 7.87 7.58 -10.28
N ALA A 185 7.19 7.51 -11.42
CA ALA A 185 6.44 8.64 -11.98
C ALA A 185 5.34 9.13 -11.01
N ASP A 186 4.56 8.22 -10.44
CA ASP A 186 3.54 8.56 -9.45
C ASP A 186 4.13 9.22 -8.20
N LYS A 187 5.28 8.73 -7.72
CA LYS A 187 5.97 9.30 -6.58
C LYS A 187 6.52 10.69 -6.87
N LEU A 188 7.09 10.92 -8.04
CA LEU A 188 7.55 12.23 -8.49
C LEU A 188 6.40 13.23 -8.52
N LEU A 189 5.29 12.87 -9.18
CA LEU A 189 4.10 13.71 -9.29
C LEU A 189 3.50 13.99 -7.90
N SER A 190 3.28 12.95 -7.12
CA SER A 190 2.72 13.05 -5.77
C SER A 190 3.58 13.94 -4.85
N TYR A 191 4.91 13.82 -4.92
CA TYR A 191 5.83 14.64 -4.13
C TYR A 191 5.82 16.10 -4.59
N ALA A 192 5.85 16.34 -5.89
CA ALA A 192 5.85 17.69 -6.45
C ALA A 192 4.53 18.44 -6.16
N CYS A 193 3.39 17.79 -6.39
CA CYS A 193 2.07 18.42 -6.32
C CYS A 193 1.48 18.49 -4.91
N ALA A 194 1.96 17.70 -3.95
CA ALA A 194 1.43 17.72 -2.60
C ALA A 194 1.58 19.08 -1.90
N SER A 195 0.58 19.46 -1.10
CA SER A 195 0.63 20.67 -0.26
C SER A 195 1.56 20.54 0.95
N HIS A 196 1.94 19.30 1.31
CA HIS A 196 2.82 18.98 2.43
C HIS A 196 3.94 18.05 2.00
N LEU A 197 4.98 17.96 2.84
CA LEU A 197 6.15 17.15 2.56
C LEU A 197 5.82 15.65 2.73
N ARG A 198 6.01 14.87 1.68
CA ARG A 198 5.74 13.43 1.64
C ARG A 198 7.04 12.64 1.77
N ARG A 199 7.53 12.49 3.00
CA ARG A 199 8.84 11.86 3.27
C ARG A 199 8.90 10.39 2.87
N ARG A 200 7.78 9.66 2.97
CA ARG A 200 7.70 8.27 2.51
C ARG A 200 7.86 8.14 1.00
N ASP A 201 7.24 9.06 0.24
CA ASP A 201 7.39 9.09 -1.21
C ASP A 201 8.83 9.42 -1.60
N LEU A 202 9.48 10.33 -0.85
CA LEU A 202 10.89 10.65 -1.05
C LEU A 202 11.79 9.43 -0.84
N TRP A 203 11.57 8.65 0.22
CA TRP A 203 12.31 7.41 0.45
C TRP A 203 12.08 6.41 -0.70
N ASP A 204 10.83 6.24 -1.14
CA ASP A 204 10.48 5.34 -2.25
C ASP A 204 11.19 5.78 -3.55
N MET A 205 11.24 7.09 -3.84
CA MET A 205 11.95 7.61 -5.02
C MET A 205 13.46 7.28 -4.96
N CYS A 206 14.10 7.48 -3.81
CA CYS A 206 15.52 7.15 -3.65
C CYS A 206 15.78 5.66 -3.82
N TRP A 207 14.93 4.82 -3.24
CA TRP A 207 15.03 3.37 -3.39
C TRP A 207 14.83 2.93 -4.85
N LEU A 208 13.81 3.46 -5.53
CA LEU A 208 13.54 3.18 -6.95
C LEU A 208 14.70 3.66 -7.84
N ALA A 209 15.22 4.86 -7.60
CA ALA A 209 16.35 5.39 -8.37
C ALA A 209 17.65 4.58 -8.21
N SER A 210 17.80 3.85 -7.10
CA SER A 210 18.96 2.97 -6.86
C SER A 210 18.86 1.62 -7.59
N ARG A 211 17.72 1.30 -8.19
CA ARG A 211 17.47 0.03 -8.89
C ARG A 211 17.97 0.09 -10.34
N GLY A 212 18.52 -1.02 -10.81
CA GLY A 212 18.98 -1.13 -12.20
C GLY A 212 17.87 -1.40 -13.22
N ASP A 213 16.64 -1.66 -12.76
CA ASP A 213 15.47 -1.95 -13.60
C ASP A 213 14.48 -0.77 -13.68
N VAL A 214 14.89 0.44 -13.28
CA VAL A 214 14.10 1.66 -13.34
C VAL A 214 14.70 2.63 -14.36
N ASP A 215 13.88 3.07 -15.32
CA ASP A 215 14.24 4.10 -16.30
C ASP A 215 13.75 5.48 -15.82
N SER A 216 14.66 6.28 -15.27
CA SER A 216 14.35 7.61 -14.76
C SER A 216 13.86 8.59 -15.83
N ARG A 217 14.32 8.48 -17.10
CA ARG A 217 13.83 9.30 -18.20
C ARG A 217 12.39 8.95 -18.49
N ARG A 218 12.11 7.66 -18.62
CA ARG A 218 10.76 7.18 -18.86
C ARG A 218 9.80 7.54 -17.72
N ALA A 219 10.28 7.49 -16.47
CA ALA A 219 9.51 7.93 -15.32
C ALA A 219 9.09 9.42 -15.40
N MET A 220 9.99 10.30 -15.88
CA MET A 220 9.64 11.72 -16.10
C MET A 220 8.57 11.90 -17.19
N GLU A 221 8.69 11.17 -18.31
CA GLU A 221 7.68 11.18 -19.36
C GLU A 221 6.31 10.71 -18.86
N LEU A 222 6.30 9.64 -18.06
CA LEU A 222 5.08 9.12 -17.44
C LEU A 222 4.51 10.09 -16.41
N ALA A 223 5.34 10.77 -15.62
CA ALA A 223 4.88 11.78 -14.67
C ALA A 223 4.18 12.94 -15.36
N GLU A 224 4.68 13.36 -16.53
CA GLU A 224 4.03 14.38 -17.35
C GLU A 224 2.67 13.90 -17.87
N LEU A 225 2.57 12.68 -18.39
CA LEU A 225 1.29 12.10 -18.83
C LEU A 225 0.31 11.98 -17.66
N LYS A 226 0.74 11.40 -16.54
CA LYS A 226 -0.11 11.23 -15.35
C LYS A 226 -0.52 12.55 -14.71
N SER A 227 0.29 13.62 -14.84
CA SER A 227 -0.13 14.96 -14.40
C SER A 227 -1.42 15.41 -15.08
N SER A 228 -1.57 15.09 -16.36
CA SER A 228 -2.81 15.33 -17.12
C SER A 228 -3.97 14.48 -16.63
N ASP A 229 -3.73 13.18 -16.39
CA ASP A 229 -4.77 12.28 -15.90
C ASP A 229 -5.33 12.70 -14.53
N TYR A 230 -4.47 13.24 -13.67
CA TYR A 230 -4.86 13.77 -12.36
C TYR A 230 -5.36 15.22 -12.39
N GLY A 231 -5.27 15.92 -13.54
CA GLY A 231 -5.58 17.35 -13.64
C GLY A 231 -4.62 18.26 -12.89
N GLU A 232 -3.35 17.85 -12.79
CA GLU A 232 -2.30 18.50 -12.00
C GLU A 232 -1.20 19.14 -12.89
N GLU A 233 -1.42 19.29 -14.21
CA GLU A 233 -0.41 19.76 -15.18
C GLU A 233 0.18 21.11 -14.76
N GLY A 234 -0.64 22.03 -14.31
CA GLY A 234 -0.19 23.35 -13.87
C GLY A 234 0.70 23.27 -12.63
N LEU A 235 0.30 22.44 -11.64
CA LEU A 235 1.09 22.24 -10.42
C LEU A 235 2.39 21.48 -10.71
N TRP A 236 2.36 20.51 -11.60
CA TRP A 236 3.55 19.77 -12.02
C TRP A 236 4.57 20.69 -12.68
N ALA A 237 4.14 21.51 -13.66
CA ALA A 237 5.00 22.47 -14.36
C ALA A 237 5.66 23.48 -13.39
N ASP A 238 4.87 24.00 -12.42
CA ASP A 238 5.34 25.00 -11.46
C ASP A 238 6.24 24.45 -10.36
N ARG A 239 6.15 23.17 -10.04
CA ARG A 239 6.75 22.57 -8.84
C ARG A 239 7.71 21.42 -9.08
N ALA A 240 7.99 21.07 -10.34
CA ALA A 240 8.98 20.03 -10.65
C ALA A 240 10.35 20.29 -10.00
N ASP A 241 10.73 21.56 -9.82
CA ASP A 241 11.96 21.98 -9.14
C ASP A 241 12.03 21.55 -7.66
N ARG A 242 10.88 21.27 -7.01
CA ARG A 242 10.87 20.74 -5.63
C ARG A 242 11.60 19.41 -5.51
N VAL A 243 11.63 18.65 -6.58
CA VAL A 243 12.37 17.38 -6.63
C VAL A 243 13.88 17.60 -6.53
N ALA A 244 14.39 18.76 -6.94
CA ALA A 244 15.82 19.10 -6.83
C ALA A 244 16.28 19.36 -5.38
N GLY A 245 15.38 19.77 -4.47
CA GLY A 245 15.68 20.12 -3.08
C GLY A 245 15.65 18.94 -2.09
N VAL A 246 15.59 17.70 -2.57
CA VAL A 246 15.34 16.50 -1.72
C VAL A 246 16.48 16.17 -0.75
N ALA A 247 17.74 16.53 -1.06
CA ALA A 247 18.90 16.17 -0.24
C ALA A 247 18.79 16.71 1.20
N ASP A 248 18.36 17.96 1.36
CA ASP A 248 18.20 18.60 2.66
C ASP A 248 17.11 17.92 3.51
N VAL A 249 16.08 17.41 2.85
CA VAL A 249 14.98 16.70 3.52
C VAL A 249 15.45 15.35 4.04
N ILE A 250 16.20 14.59 3.24
CA ILE A 250 16.71 13.25 3.61
C ILE A 250 17.66 13.35 4.82
N GLY A 251 18.49 14.39 4.89
CA GLY A 251 19.41 14.64 6.01
C GLY A 251 18.75 15.11 7.31
N SER A 252 17.41 15.31 7.33
CA SER A 252 16.72 15.86 8.49
C SER A 252 16.33 14.79 9.53
N ASP A 253 16.37 15.18 10.84
CA ASP A 253 15.88 14.33 11.93
C ASP A 253 14.42 13.94 11.73
N ALA A 254 13.61 14.85 11.21
CA ALA A 254 12.20 14.61 10.94
C ALA A 254 11.95 13.53 9.87
N PHE A 255 12.85 13.39 8.90
CA PHE A 255 12.82 12.29 7.95
C PHE A 255 13.16 10.96 8.64
N ALA A 256 14.25 10.94 9.41
CA ALA A 256 14.67 9.76 10.14
C ALA A 256 13.59 9.28 11.12
N ASP A 257 12.96 10.19 11.88
CA ASP A 257 11.91 9.86 12.85
C ASP A 257 10.66 9.27 12.20
N GLU A 258 10.28 9.78 11.04
CA GLU A 258 9.16 9.21 10.28
C GLU A 258 9.50 7.82 9.74
N MET A 259 10.70 7.65 9.16
CA MET A 259 11.12 6.39 8.55
C MET A 259 11.30 5.25 9.56
N ARG A 260 11.69 5.53 10.81
CA ARG A 260 11.77 4.51 11.90
C ARG A 260 10.46 3.76 12.13
N ARG A 261 9.34 4.30 11.70
CA ARG A 261 8.02 3.66 11.80
C ARG A 261 7.74 2.69 10.66
N PHE A 262 8.54 2.71 9.60
CA PHE A 262 8.32 1.98 8.36
C PHE A 262 9.51 1.18 7.88
N LEU A 263 10.69 1.38 8.45
CA LEU A 263 11.92 0.71 8.05
C LEU A 263 12.53 -0.08 9.21
N PRO A 264 13.05 -1.29 8.94
CA PRO A 264 13.94 -1.98 9.87
C PRO A 264 15.16 -1.11 10.21
N ALA A 265 15.62 -1.17 11.47
CA ALA A 265 16.68 -0.30 11.98
C ALA A 265 17.98 -0.36 11.15
N GLY A 266 18.34 -1.53 10.61
CA GLY A 266 19.54 -1.72 9.79
C GLY A 266 19.50 -1.01 8.41
N LEU A 267 18.39 -0.42 8.03
CA LEU A 267 18.23 0.31 6.76
C LEU A 267 18.13 1.83 6.95
N MET A 268 18.41 2.30 8.16
CA MET A 268 18.33 3.71 8.53
C MET A 268 19.70 4.42 8.46
N THR A 269 20.73 3.73 7.95
CA THR A 269 22.11 4.27 7.82
C THR A 269 22.34 4.94 6.49
#